data_a4c8efe1ee67fd2fec067facf1d5dec2
#
_entry.id   a4c8efe1ee67fd2fec067facf1d5dec2
#
_cell.length_a   1.000
_cell.length_b   1.000
_cell.length_c   1.000
_cell.angle_alpha   90.00
_cell.angle_beta   90.00
_cell.angle_gamma   90.00
#
_symmetry.space_group_name_H-M   'P 1'
#
loop_
_entity.id
_entity.type
_entity.pdbx_description
1 polymer ?
#
loop_
_entity_poly.entity_id
_entity_poly.type
_entity_poly.pdbx_seq_one_letter_code
_entity_poly.pdbx_strand_id
1 'polypeptide(L)'
;MELKYKAKNVYKEGTDKEQINGFCEGYKSFLDSCRTERLCAEQAQKKLEAAGFTRYNGEKLKAGGKYYVIYRNKVTMAFIAGRQGIEKGINIIVSHVDSPRLDLKPHPLYEDSNICLLKTHYYGGVKKYQWTAIPLMLTGVIINGTGEKIDVTIGDSDEDPVFYISDLLPHLAADQMDRKLREGIKGEELNAFAGTIPAEGEEKELVKENILMLLNEKYDITEEDLMSAELTLVPALKARDSGFDRSLVAAYGQDDKVCAYTSMKALLDTEAPEKTALCIWADKEEIGSMGVTGMQADFFRNFLARLAEANDVNVYDVIDNSMCLSADVDAAFDPTYKDVYDVNNSAKLGCGIVLTKYTGARGKSGTSDAPAEMVGRIRKIFNDDNVIWQMGELGKVDKGGGGTVAQFIANRGIDTIDCGVAVISMHAPYEMVSKADVYMAYRGYKAFYKAK
;
A
#
# COMPACT_ATOMS: atom_id res chain seq x y z
N MET A 1 -34.93 -22.46 1.90
CA MET A 1 -34.08 -21.38 2.49
C MET A 1 -32.91 -22.06 3.17
N GLU A 2 -31.69 -21.74 2.75
CA GLU A 2 -30.48 -22.28 3.42
C GLU A 2 -30.23 -21.43 4.68
N LEU A 3 -30.28 -22.05 5.86
CA LEU A 3 -30.14 -21.33 7.14
C LEU A 3 -28.70 -21.18 7.58
N LYS A 4 -27.78 -21.97 7.00
CA LYS A 4 -26.37 -21.98 7.37
C LYS A 4 -25.55 -21.17 6.37
N TYR A 5 -24.71 -20.26 6.86
CA TYR A 5 -23.68 -19.66 6.02
C TYR A 5 -22.62 -20.70 5.65
N LYS A 6 -22.27 -20.75 4.37
CA LYS A 6 -21.13 -21.52 3.87
C LYS A 6 -20.20 -20.58 3.12
N ALA A 7 -18.94 -20.54 3.52
CA ALA A 7 -17.92 -19.84 2.76
C ALA A 7 -17.85 -20.40 1.34
N LYS A 8 -17.86 -19.52 0.35
CA LYS A 8 -17.76 -19.86 -1.06
C LYS A 8 -16.29 -19.79 -1.48
N ASN A 9 -15.86 -20.71 -2.33
CA ASN A 9 -14.56 -20.63 -2.98
C ASN A 9 -14.75 -20.11 -4.40
N VAL A 10 -14.03 -19.05 -4.77
CA VAL A 10 -14.18 -18.34 -6.05
C VAL A 10 -14.05 -19.27 -7.25
N TYR A 11 -13.11 -20.22 -7.21
CA TYR A 11 -12.90 -21.18 -8.30
C TYR A 11 -14.02 -22.22 -8.44
N LYS A 12 -14.78 -22.48 -7.35
CA LYS A 12 -15.91 -23.42 -7.36
C LYS A 12 -17.22 -22.77 -7.79
N GLU A 13 -17.32 -21.46 -7.72
CA GLU A 13 -18.53 -20.70 -8.09
C GLU A 13 -18.56 -20.29 -9.57
N GLY A 14 -17.69 -20.86 -10.40
CA GLY A 14 -17.72 -20.69 -11.85
C GLY A 14 -17.01 -19.44 -12.38
N THR A 15 -16.20 -18.76 -11.57
CA THR A 15 -15.37 -17.65 -12.08
C THR A 15 -14.29 -18.18 -13.00
N ASP A 16 -14.13 -17.57 -14.17
CA ASP A 16 -13.19 -17.97 -15.20
C ASP A 16 -11.73 -17.78 -14.72
N LYS A 17 -10.96 -18.87 -14.73
CA LYS A 17 -9.54 -18.85 -14.35
C LYS A 17 -8.67 -18.02 -15.29
N GLU A 18 -9.00 -17.96 -16.58
CA GLU A 18 -8.24 -17.18 -17.54
C GLU A 18 -8.42 -15.67 -17.29
N GLN A 19 -9.64 -15.25 -16.96
CA GLN A 19 -9.91 -13.86 -16.55
C GLN A 19 -9.15 -13.49 -15.27
N ILE A 20 -9.17 -14.36 -14.26
CA ILE A 20 -8.41 -14.17 -13.01
C ILE A 20 -6.92 -14.03 -13.32
N ASN A 21 -6.36 -14.94 -14.10
CA ASN A 21 -4.93 -14.92 -14.42
C ASN A 21 -4.56 -13.67 -15.25
N GLY A 22 -5.31 -13.37 -16.30
CA GLY A 22 -5.08 -12.19 -17.13
C GLY A 22 -5.13 -10.87 -16.34
N PHE A 23 -6.07 -10.75 -15.40
CA PHE A 23 -6.16 -9.60 -14.50
C PHE A 23 -4.90 -9.47 -13.62
N CYS A 24 -4.43 -10.60 -13.07
CA CYS A 24 -3.27 -10.62 -12.17
C CYS A 24 -1.93 -10.40 -12.86
N GLU A 25 -1.82 -10.57 -14.19
CA GLU A 25 -0.61 -10.14 -14.92
C GLU A 25 -0.43 -8.62 -14.84
N GLY A 26 -1.51 -7.85 -15.02
CA GLY A 26 -1.48 -6.40 -14.82
C GLY A 26 -1.18 -5.99 -13.39
N TYR A 27 -1.67 -6.77 -12.42
CA TYR A 27 -1.38 -6.56 -11.00
C TYR A 27 0.10 -6.80 -10.66
N LYS A 28 0.71 -7.87 -11.14
CA LYS A 28 2.15 -8.13 -10.95
C LYS A 28 3.02 -7.01 -11.55
N SER A 29 2.69 -6.56 -12.76
CA SER A 29 3.38 -5.43 -13.39
C SER A 29 3.25 -4.13 -12.58
N PHE A 30 2.08 -3.91 -11.97
CA PHE A 30 1.87 -2.78 -11.07
C PHE A 30 2.76 -2.85 -9.83
N LEU A 31 2.82 -4.00 -9.17
CA LEU A 31 3.68 -4.20 -7.99
C LEU A 31 5.17 -3.95 -8.30
N ASP A 32 5.62 -4.40 -9.47
CA ASP A 32 7.00 -4.20 -9.90
C ASP A 32 7.35 -2.74 -10.21
N SER A 33 6.38 -1.97 -10.70
CA SER A 33 6.58 -0.55 -11.04
C SER A 33 6.25 0.44 -9.92
N CYS A 34 5.55 0.01 -8.88
CA CYS A 34 4.99 0.86 -7.81
C CYS A 34 5.58 0.51 -6.44
N ARG A 35 6.91 0.54 -6.32
CA ARG A 35 7.63 0.15 -5.09
C ARG A 35 7.42 1.13 -3.93
N THR A 36 7.22 2.40 -4.23
CA THR A 36 7.02 3.47 -3.25
C THR A 36 5.80 4.31 -3.58
N GLU A 37 5.32 5.10 -2.61
CA GLU A 37 4.19 6.02 -2.79
C GLU A 37 4.42 7.05 -3.90
N ARG A 38 5.68 7.50 -4.11
CA ARG A 38 6.04 8.40 -5.21
C ARG A 38 5.90 7.74 -6.57
N LEU A 39 6.44 6.53 -6.70
CA LEU A 39 6.31 5.74 -7.93
C LEU A 39 4.84 5.39 -8.21
N CYS A 40 4.06 5.08 -7.17
CA CYS A 40 2.61 4.86 -7.31
C CYS A 40 1.91 6.12 -7.84
N ALA A 41 2.18 7.30 -7.29
CA ALA A 41 1.56 8.55 -7.73
C ALA A 41 1.93 8.89 -9.19
N GLU A 42 3.19 8.68 -9.58
CA GLU A 42 3.66 8.88 -10.95
C GLU A 42 2.98 7.91 -11.94
N GLN A 43 2.93 6.63 -11.61
CA GLN A 43 2.27 5.62 -12.44
C GLN A 43 0.76 5.83 -12.52
N ALA A 44 0.13 6.28 -11.41
CA ALA A 44 -1.28 6.65 -11.40
C ALA A 44 -1.54 7.80 -12.36
N GLN A 45 -0.76 8.87 -12.32
CA GLN A 45 -0.92 10.01 -13.22
C GLN A 45 -0.86 9.57 -14.68
N LYS A 46 0.18 8.82 -15.08
CA LYS A 46 0.34 8.31 -16.45
C LYS A 46 -0.87 7.49 -16.91
N LYS A 47 -1.36 6.58 -16.06
CA LYS A 47 -2.51 5.71 -16.38
C LYS A 47 -3.83 6.50 -16.46
N LEU A 48 -4.03 7.45 -15.55
CA LEU A 48 -5.23 8.30 -15.53
C LEU A 48 -5.30 9.20 -16.75
N GLU A 49 -4.20 9.87 -17.12
CA GLU A 49 -4.12 10.71 -18.33
C GLU A 49 -4.39 9.90 -19.60
N ALA A 50 -3.79 8.70 -19.71
CA ALA A 50 -4.03 7.77 -20.82
C ALA A 50 -5.50 7.29 -20.90
N ALA A 51 -6.22 7.25 -19.75
CA ALA A 51 -7.65 6.91 -19.67
C ALA A 51 -8.58 8.13 -19.83
N GLY A 52 -8.03 9.30 -20.16
CA GLY A 52 -8.80 10.53 -20.41
C GLY A 52 -9.22 11.29 -19.15
N PHE A 53 -8.56 11.05 -18.02
CA PHE A 53 -8.72 11.88 -16.82
C PHE A 53 -7.92 13.18 -16.99
N THR A 54 -8.49 14.29 -16.51
CA THR A 54 -7.84 15.60 -16.50
C THR A 54 -7.55 16.04 -15.08
N ARG A 55 -6.49 16.84 -14.90
CA ARG A 55 -6.19 17.40 -13.59
C ARG A 55 -7.30 18.34 -13.14
N TYR A 56 -7.85 18.10 -11.95
CA TYR A 56 -8.89 18.95 -11.36
C TYR A 56 -8.28 20.27 -10.84
N ASN A 57 -8.84 21.38 -11.29
CA ASN A 57 -8.36 22.73 -10.95
C ASN A 57 -9.42 23.59 -10.25
N GLY A 58 -10.48 22.98 -9.69
CA GLY A 58 -11.55 23.68 -8.98
C GLY A 58 -12.74 24.10 -9.84
N GLU A 59 -12.89 23.51 -11.03
CA GLU A 59 -14.04 23.75 -11.91
C GLU A 59 -15.30 23.01 -11.42
N LYS A 60 -16.48 23.51 -11.81
CA LYS A 60 -17.76 22.82 -11.59
C LYS A 60 -17.77 21.47 -12.34
N LEU A 61 -18.20 20.43 -11.66
CA LEU A 61 -18.21 19.08 -12.22
C LEU A 61 -19.24 18.93 -13.35
N LYS A 62 -18.85 18.18 -14.37
CA LYS A 62 -19.75 17.72 -15.44
C LYS A 62 -20.02 16.24 -15.23
N ALA A 63 -21.28 15.83 -15.27
CA ALA A 63 -21.66 14.41 -15.17
C ALA A 63 -20.85 13.54 -16.13
N GLY A 64 -20.24 12.48 -15.61
CA GLY A 64 -19.30 11.61 -16.35
C GLY A 64 -17.91 12.20 -16.57
N GLY A 65 -17.63 13.43 -16.13
CA GLY A 65 -16.30 14.03 -16.18
C GLY A 65 -15.31 13.24 -15.34
N LYS A 66 -14.11 13.04 -15.87
CA LYS A 66 -13.03 12.25 -15.27
C LYS A 66 -11.91 13.19 -14.79
N TYR A 67 -11.64 13.18 -13.51
CA TYR A 67 -10.71 14.12 -12.89
C TYR A 67 -9.72 13.41 -11.98
N TYR A 68 -8.53 14.03 -11.78
CA TYR A 68 -7.57 13.57 -10.78
C TYR A 68 -6.86 14.74 -10.08
N VAL A 69 -6.34 14.46 -8.89
CA VAL A 69 -5.44 15.33 -8.13
C VAL A 69 -4.26 14.51 -7.65
N ILE A 70 -3.04 14.98 -7.88
CA ILE A 70 -1.83 14.45 -7.23
C ILE A 70 -1.43 15.44 -6.15
N TYR A 71 -1.47 15.01 -4.90
CA TYR A 71 -1.13 15.84 -3.76
C TYR A 71 0.26 15.50 -3.24
N ARG A 72 1.16 16.50 -3.23
CA ARG A 72 2.54 16.38 -2.74
C ARG A 72 3.35 15.24 -3.39
N ASN A 73 3.02 14.85 -4.63
CA ASN A 73 3.64 13.74 -5.37
C ASN A 73 3.60 12.37 -4.64
N LYS A 74 2.65 12.17 -3.72
CA LYS A 74 2.51 10.95 -2.92
C LYS A 74 1.08 10.46 -2.82
N VAL A 75 0.09 11.36 -2.71
CA VAL A 75 -1.32 11.00 -2.63
C VAL A 75 -1.98 11.20 -3.99
N THR A 76 -2.74 10.20 -4.43
CA THR A 76 -3.57 10.27 -5.63
C THR A 76 -5.04 10.28 -5.26
N MET A 77 -5.80 11.22 -5.80
CA MET A 77 -7.26 11.23 -5.76
C MET A 77 -7.77 11.27 -7.19
N ALA A 78 -8.47 10.22 -7.62
CA ALA A 78 -9.06 10.12 -8.96
C ALA A 78 -10.56 9.92 -8.85
N PHE A 79 -11.37 10.65 -9.63
CA PHE A 79 -12.82 10.55 -9.53
C PHE A 79 -13.54 10.74 -10.84
N ILE A 80 -14.71 10.12 -10.92
CA ILE A 80 -15.65 10.28 -12.01
C ILE A 80 -16.91 10.94 -11.45
N ALA A 81 -17.24 12.11 -11.95
CA ALA A 81 -18.41 12.86 -11.53
C ALA A 81 -19.70 12.07 -11.83
N GLY A 82 -20.54 11.92 -10.81
CA GLY A 82 -21.83 11.22 -10.92
C GLY A 82 -22.84 11.94 -11.80
N ARG A 83 -23.92 11.24 -12.17
CA ARG A 83 -25.09 11.83 -12.82
C ARG A 83 -25.92 12.68 -11.84
N GLN A 84 -25.90 12.32 -10.58
CA GLN A 84 -26.46 13.10 -9.49
C GLN A 84 -25.46 14.15 -9.00
N GLY A 85 -25.95 15.23 -8.43
CA GLY A 85 -25.11 16.23 -7.78
C GLY A 85 -24.37 15.64 -6.58
N ILE A 86 -23.22 16.21 -6.25
CA ILE A 86 -22.36 15.70 -5.19
C ILE A 86 -22.99 15.79 -3.79
N GLU A 87 -23.99 16.64 -3.60
CA GLU A 87 -24.81 16.70 -2.36
C GLU A 87 -25.57 15.41 -2.08
N LYS A 88 -25.71 14.51 -3.06
CA LYS A 88 -26.24 13.15 -2.87
C LYS A 88 -25.21 12.16 -2.35
N GLY A 89 -23.97 12.63 -2.13
CA GLY A 89 -22.85 11.87 -1.60
C GLY A 89 -21.92 11.30 -2.66
N ILE A 90 -20.79 10.82 -2.20
CA ILE A 90 -19.69 10.25 -2.99
C ILE A 90 -19.47 8.80 -2.53
N ASN A 91 -19.31 7.88 -3.47
CA ASN A 91 -18.85 6.52 -3.18
C ASN A 91 -17.33 6.52 -3.19
N ILE A 92 -16.71 6.44 -2.01
CA ILE A 92 -15.28 6.61 -1.79
C ILE A 92 -14.65 5.25 -1.56
N ILE A 93 -13.53 4.97 -2.23
CA ILE A 93 -12.63 3.88 -1.85
C ILE A 93 -11.28 4.50 -1.54
N VAL A 94 -10.78 4.26 -0.32
CA VAL A 94 -9.46 4.71 0.12
C VAL A 94 -8.59 3.52 0.44
N SER A 95 -7.38 3.48 -0.15
CA SER A 95 -6.31 2.53 0.11
C SER A 95 -5.03 3.29 0.39
N HIS A 96 -3.99 2.62 0.90
CA HIS A 96 -2.67 3.24 1.01
C HIS A 96 -1.67 2.64 0.03
N VAL A 97 -0.57 3.34 -0.21
CA VAL A 97 0.46 2.95 -1.18
C VAL A 97 1.88 2.97 -0.61
N ASP A 98 2.03 3.41 0.64
CA ASP A 98 3.24 3.17 1.40
C ASP A 98 3.27 1.71 1.89
N SER A 99 4.43 1.19 2.18
CA SER A 99 4.66 -0.17 2.69
C SER A 99 5.87 -0.18 3.60
N PRO A 100 6.01 -1.14 4.53
CA PRO A 100 7.19 -1.27 5.37
C PRO A 100 8.47 -1.32 4.54
N ARG A 101 9.50 -0.58 4.97
CA ARG A 101 10.74 -0.38 4.22
C ARG A 101 11.88 0.09 5.13
N LEU A 102 13.05 0.34 4.54
CA LEU A 102 14.21 0.91 5.24
C LEU A 102 14.58 2.25 4.60
N ASP A 103 14.25 3.36 5.27
CA ASP A 103 14.62 4.70 4.80
C ASP A 103 16.09 4.99 5.14
N LEU A 104 16.84 5.65 4.27
CA LEU A 104 18.18 6.12 4.59
C LEU A 104 18.12 7.24 5.63
N LYS A 105 19.07 7.23 6.57
CA LYS A 105 19.22 8.34 7.54
C LYS A 105 19.74 9.61 6.84
N PRO A 106 19.58 10.81 7.42
CA PRO A 106 20.06 12.06 6.81
C PRO A 106 21.57 12.08 6.52
N HIS A 107 22.40 11.41 7.34
CA HIS A 107 23.81 11.15 7.07
C HIS A 107 23.99 9.64 6.89
N PRO A 108 23.75 9.11 5.66
CA PRO A 108 23.65 7.68 5.50
C PRO A 108 25.01 7.00 5.32
N LEU A 109 25.96 7.66 4.66
CA LEU A 109 27.24 7.07 4.29
C LEU A 109 28.25 7.11 5.44
N TYR A 110 28.86 5.96 5.73
CA TYR A 110 30.04 5.88 6.59
C TYR A 110 30.93 4.72 6.15
N GLU A 111 32.21 4.82 6.46
CA GLU A 111 33.19 3.76 6.22
C GLU A 111 33.69 3.19 7.53
N ASP A 112 33.80 1.88 7.61
CA ASP A 112 34.50 1.17 8.68
C ASP A 112 35.17 -0.07 8.08
N SER A 113 36.41 -0.32 8.50
CA SER A 113 37.15 -1.52 8.11
C SER A 113 37.23 -1.76 6.58
N ASN A 114 37.40 -0.69 5.80
CA ASN A 114 37.43 -0.67 4.33
C ASN A 114 36.08 -1.09 3.67
N ILE A 115 34.99 -0.88 4.35
CA ILE A 115 33.66 -1.12 3.82
C ILE A 115 32.85 0.18 3.96
N CYS A 116 32.30 0.67 2.86
CA CYS A 116 31.30 1.73 2.90
C CYS A 116 29.92 1.16 3.11
N LEU A 117 29.17 1.72 4.04
CA LEU A 117 27.84 1.29 4.47
C LEU A 117 26.82 2.43 4.41
N LEU A 118 25.56 2.08 4.23
CA LEU A 118 24.40 2.96 4.27
C LEU A 118 23.63 2.73 5.57
N LYS A 119 23.53 3.74 6.43
CA LYS A 119 22.70 3.72 7.65
C LYS A 119 21.23 3.87 7.30
N THR A 120 20.41 3.01 7.88
CA THR A 120 18.96 3.03 7.67
C THR A 120 18.17 3.24 8.95
N HIS A 121 16.92 3.61 8.77
CA HIS A 121 15.86 3.58 9.78
C HIS A 121 14.67 2.83 9.20
N TYR A 122 14.20 1.79 9.89
CA TYR A 122 13.02 1.06 9.41
C TYR A 122 11.75 1.93 9.53
N TYR A 123 10.86 1.76 8.55
CA TYR A 123 9.57 2.43 8.41
C TYR A 123 8.46 1.38 8.53
N GLY A 124 7.44 1.65 9.37
CA GLY A 124 6.34 0.71 9.61
C GLY A 124 6.68 -0.46 10.54
N GLY A 125 5.80 -1.41 10.61
CA GLY A 125 5.90 -2.57 11.47
C GLY A 125 6.69 -3.72 10.85
N VAL A 126 8.00 -3.81 11.06
CA VAL A 126 8.86 -4.85 10.49
C VAL A 126 9.33 -5.89 11.50
N LYS A 127 9.43 -7.15 11.06
CA LYS A 127 10.26 -8.17 11.72
C LYS A 127 11.67 -8.05 11.14
N LYS A 128 12.57 -7.37 11.84
CA LYS A 128 13.89 -6.96 11.33
C LYS A 128 14.73 -8.09 10.74
N TYR A 129 14.64 -9.31 11.30
CA TYR A 129 15.38 -10.47 10.80
C TYR A 129 15.02 -10.88 9.37
N GLN A 130 13.83 -10.49 8.88
CA GLN A 130 13.41 -10.80 7.51
C GLN A 130 14.09 -9.90 6.46
N TRP A 131 14.70 -8.81 6.89
CA TRP A 131 15.32 -7.78 6.02
C TRP A 131 16.83 -7.99 5.83
N THR A 132 17.42 -8.95 6.51
CA THR A 132 18.81 -9.37 6.30
C THR A 132 18.89 -10.45 5.23
N ALA A 133 20.05 -10.55 4.57
CA ALA A 133 20.38 -11.59 3.59
C ALA A 133 19.43 -11.68 2.39
N ILE A 134 18.82 -10.58 1.99
CA ILE A 134 17.98 -10.48 0.78
C ILE A 134 18.48 -9.36 -0.15
N PRO A 135 18.26 -9.46 -1.48
CA PRO A 135 18.60 -8.38 -2.40
C PRO A 135 17.64 -7.20 -2.20
N LEU A 136 18.21 -6.01 -2.07
CA LEU A 136 17.49 -4.74 -1.93
C LEU A 136 17.82 -3.81 -3.08
N MET A 137 16.87 -3.00 -3.51
CA MET A 137 17.05 -1.87 -4.43
C MET A 137 16.94 -0.54 -3.68
N LEU A 138 17.68 0.46 -4.13
CA LEU A 138 17.61 1.83 -3.64
C LEU A 138 16.75 2.66 -4.59
N THR A 139 15.72 3.33 -4.05
CA THR A 139 14.86 4.19 -4.86
C THR A 139 14.38 5.41 -4.07
N GLY A 140 14.04 6.48 -4.77
CA GLY A 140 13.51 7.69 -4.17
C GLY A 140 13.92 8.95 -4.91
N VAL A 141 14.00 10.06 -4.18
CA VAL A 141 14.33 11.37 -4.76
C VAL A 141 15.33 12.11 -3.89
N ILE A 142 16.13 12.94 -4.54
CA ILE A 142 17.05 13.91 -3.92
C ILE A 142 16.62 15.30 -4.41
N ILE A 143 16.62 16.28 -3.53
CA ILE A 143 16.55 17.68 -3.91
C ILE A 143 17.96 18.24 -3.71
N ASN A 144 18.66 18.55 -4.79
CA ASN A 144 20.03 19.05 -4.70
C ASN A 144 20.11 20.52 -4.21
N GLY A 145 21.32 20.99 -3.97
CA GLY A 145 21.57 22.36 -3.47
C GLY A 145 21.03 23.49 -4.37
N THR A 146 20.68 23.22 -5.64
CA THR A 146 20.01 24.17 -6.55
C THR A 146 18.50 24.11 -6.50
N GLY A 147 17.93 23.14 -5.75
CA GLY A 147 16.47 22.90 -5.66
C GLY A 147 15.93 21.98 -6.78
N GLU A 148 16.80 21.39 -7.58
CA GLU A 148 16.40 20.44 -8.62
C GLU A 148 16.07 19.08 -8.02
N LYS A 149 15.00 18.44 -8.54
CA LYS A 149 14.59 17.10 -8.17
C LYS A 149 15.34 16.07 -9.02
N ILE A 150 16.03 15.16 -8.37
CA ILE A 150 16.74 14.05 -8.99
C ILE A 150 16.06 12.75 -8.57
N ASP A 151 15.58 11.96 -9.53
CA ASP A 151 15.02 10.65 -9.29
C ASP A 151 16.14 9.60 -9.26
N VAL A 152 16.17 8.77 -8.21
CA VAL A 152 17.16 7.72 -8.03
C VAL A 152 16.47 6.37 -8.06
N THR A 153 16.98 5.45 -8.89
CA THR A 153 16.59 4.04 -8.87
C THR A 153 17.82 3.19 -9.24
N ILE A 154 18.19 2.26 -8.36
CA ILE A 154 19.31 1.34 -8.52
C ILE A 154 18.88 -0.03 -8.00
N GLY A 155 18.96 -1.06 -8.83
CA GLY A 155 18.61 -2.44 -8.46
C GLY A 155 17.24 -2.90 -8.98
N ASP A 156 16.59 -2.14 -9.88
CA ASP A 156 15.31 -2.54 -10.50
C ASP A 156 15.51 -3.42 -11.73
N SER A 157 16.60 -3.21 -12.49
CA SER A 157 16.95 -4.05 -13.63
C SER A 157 17.93 -5.16 -13.23
N ASP A 158 17.97 -6.26 -14.02
CA ASP A 158 18.91 -7.36 -13.81
C ASP A 158 20.38 -6.94 -14.03
N GLU A 159 20.61 -5.80 -14.67
CA GLU A 159 21.94 -5.22 -14.93
C GLU A 159 22.42 -4.30 -13.79
N ASP A 160 21.51 -3.84 -12.93
CA ASP A 160 21.83 -2.98 -11.80
C ASP A 160 22.45 -3.77 -10.64
N PRO A 161 23.35 -3.17 -9.87
CA PRO A 161 23.78 -3.74 -8.60
C PRO A 161 22.64 -3.73 -7.59
N VAL A 162 22.61 -4.72 -6.69
CA VAL A 162 21.69 -4.75 -5.54
C VAL A 162 22.45 -4.41 -4.26
N PHE A 163 21.69 -3.95 -3.25
CA PHE A 163 22.19 -3.73 -1.91
C PHE A 163 21.90 -4.92 -1.01
N TYR A 164 22.66 -5.05 0.07
CA TYR A 164 22.59 -6.21 0.94
C TYR A 164 22.86 -5.82 2.39
N ILE A 165 22.06 -6.35 3.31
CA ILE A 165 22.29 -6.23 4.75
C ILE A 165 22.75 -7.58 5.25
N SER A 166 23.95 -7.63 5.89
CA SER A 166 24.50 -8.87 6.40
C SER A 166 23.73 -9.38 7.63
N ASP A 167 23.81 -10.68 7.83
CA ASP A 167 23.50 -11.34 9.09
C ASP A 167 24.73 -12.14 9.55
N LEU A 168 24.81 -12.46 10.82
CA LEU A 168 25.90 -13.27 11.33
C LEU A 168 25.80 -14.70 10.81
N LEU A 169 26.94 -15.27 10.42
CA LEU A 169 27.01 -16.69 10.12
C LEU A 169 26.75 -17.52 11.39
N PRO A 170 26.18 -18.73 11.28
CA PRO A 170 25.81 -19.54 12.44
C PRO A 170 26.96 -19.81 13.43
N HIS A 171 28.20 -19.89 12.93
CA HIS A 171 29.38 -20.18 13.76
C HIS A 171 29.80 -19.02 14.68
N LEU A 172 29.30 -17.80 14.44
CA LEU A 172 29.56 -16.61 15.27
C LEU A 172 28.30 -16.07 15.94
N ALA A 173 27.15 -16.70 15.74
CA ALA A 173 25.85 -16.16 16.14
C ALA A 173 25.36 -16.65 17.52
N ALA A 174 26.18 -17.28 18.35
CA ALA A 174 25.74 -17.84 19.63
C ALA A 174 24.98 -16.83 20.50
N ASP A 175 25.57 -15.67 20.76
CA ASP A 175 24.93 -14.61 21.56
C ASP A 175 23.71 -14.00 20.86
N GLN A 176 23.72 -13.93 19.53
CA GLN A 176 22.57 -13.43 18.74
C GLN A 176 21.38 -14.41 18.83
N MET A 177 21.65 -15.70 18.77
CA MET A 177 20.61 -16.75 18.82
C MET A 177 19.92 -16.80 20.19
N ASP A 178 20.59 -16.39 21.26
CA ASP A 178 20.02 -16.32 22.61
C ASP A 178 19.20 -15.05 22.86
N ARG A 179 19.20 -14.08 21.93
CA ARG A 179 18.38 -12.87 22.05
C ARG A 179 16.90 -13.20 21.83
N LYS A 180 16.00 -12.39 22.41
CA LYS A 180 14.60 -12.46 22.02
C LYS A 180 14.44 -12.11 20.55
N LEU A 181 13.52 -12.76 19.83
CA LEU A 181 13.35 -12.60 18.38
C LEU A 181 13.25 -11.13 17.94
N ARG A 182 12.56 -10.27 18.71
CA ARG A 182 12.47 -8.82 18.44
C ARG A 182 13.80 -8.07 18.53
N GLU A 183 14.78 -8.64 19.19
CA GLU A 183 16.11 -8.11 19.47
C GLU A 183 17.21 -8.89 18.74
N GLY A 184 16.84 -9.98 18.05
CA GLY A 184 17.74 -10.83 17.27
C GLY A 184 18.56 -10.02 16.27
N ILE A 185 17.89 -9.11 15.56
CA ILE A 185 18.49 -8.03 14.79
C ILE A 185 18.05 -6.69 15.41
N LYS A 186 19.00 -5.82 15.72
CA LYS A 186 18.71 -4.47 16.22
C LYS A 186 18.48 -3.50 15.05
N GLY A 187 17.71 -2.42 15.28
CA GLY A 187 17.46 -1.41 14.23
C GLY A 187 18.75 -0.78 13.70
N GLU A 188 19.72 -0.52 14.58
CA GLU A 188 21.02 0.04 14.19
C GLU A 188 21.97 -0.97 13.51
N GLU A 189 21.61 -2.25 13.45
CA GLU A 189 22.33 -3.29 12.72
C GLU A 189 21.85 -3.42 11.25
N LEU A 190 20.76 -2.73 10.86
CA LEU A 190 20.22 -2.72 9.50
C LEU A 190 20.99 -1.73 8.62
N ASN A 191 22.28 -2.00 8.38
CA ASN A 191 23.13 -1.19 7.52
C ASN A 191 23.42 -1.93 6.21
N ALA A 192 23.18 -1.28 5.07
CA ALA A 192 23.37 -1.90 3.78
C ALA A 192 24.78 -1.64 3.24
N PHE A 193 25.38 -2.65 2.63
CA PHE A 193 26.69 -2.55 1.98
C PHE A 193 26.59 -1.68 0.72
N ALA A 194 27.47 -0.66 0.62
CA ALA A 194 27.55 0.24 -0.52
C ALA A 194 28.78 -0.04 -1.41
N GLY A 195 29.89 -0.51 -0.84
CA GLY A 195 31.08 -0.85 -1.63
C GLY A 195 32.32 -1.09 -0.80
N THR A 196 33.40 -1.52 -1.48
CA THR A 196 34.70 -1.87 -0.88
C THR A 196 35.92 -1.39 -1.70
N ILE A 197 35.70 -0.73 -2.84
CA ILE A 197 36.78 -0.24 -3.70
C ILE A 197 37.16 1.16 -3.23
N PRO A 198 38.42 1.40 -2.81
CA PRO A 198 38.86 2.72 -2.40
C PRO A 198 39.12 3.63 -3.61
N ALA A 199 38.95 4.93 -3.45
CA ALA A 199 39.47 5.94 -4.36
C ALA A 199 41.01 5.97 -4.32
N GLU A 200 41.65 6.63 -5.30
CA GLU A 200 43.08 6.88 -5.29
C GLU A 200 43.40 7.98 -4.27
N GLY A 201 44.41 7.73 -3.40
CA GLY A 201 44.82 8.71 -2.39
C GLY A 201 45.45 8.07 -1.16
N GLU A 202 45.83 8.92 -0.19
CA GLU A 202 46.39 8.52 1.10
C GLU A 202 45.55 8.96 2.28
N GLU A 203 44.33 9.50 2.03
CA GLU A 203 43.42 10.00 3.04
C GLU A 203 42.66 8.88 3.74
N LYS A 204 41.81 9.25 4.69
CA LYS A 204 40.91 8.32 5.35
C LYS A 204 39.57 8.25 4.58
N GLU A 205 38.84 7.15 4.74
CA GLU A 205 37.49 6.94 4.15
C GLU A 205 37.51 6.94 2.60
N LEU A 206 38.56 6.38 1.98
CA LEU A 206 38.71 6.32 0.52
C LEU A 206 37.62 5.48 -0.16
N VAL A 207 37.06 4.48 0.51
CA VAL A 207 35.92 3.70 -0.04
C VAL A 207 34.68 4.55 -0.07
N LYS A 208 34.41 5.32 0.98
CA LYS A 208 33.28 6.28 1.00
C LYS A 208 33.45 7.35 -0.08
N GLU A 209 34.68 7.86 -0.26
CA GLU A 209 34.97 8.83 -1.30
C GLU A 209 34.69 8.27 -2.69
N ASN A 210 35.11 7.04 -2.99
CA ASN A 210 34.80 6.39 -4.26
C ASN A 210 33.28 6.26 -4.50
N ILE A 211 32.50 5.90 -3.46
CA ILE A 211 31.03 5.84 -3.58
C ILE A 211 30.45 7.24 -3.86
N LEU A 212 30.95 8.29 -3.22
CA LEU A 212 30.53 9.66 -3.49
C LEU A 212 30.89 10.10 -4.93
N MET A 213 32.07 9.71 -5.44
CA MET A 213 32.45 9.97 -6.83
C MET A 213 31.50 9.28 -7.82
N LEU A 214 31.14 8.02 -7.59
CA LEU A 214 30.19 7.29 -8.42
C LEU A 214 28.78 7.91 -8.40
N LEU A 215 28.32 8.37 -7.23
CA LEU A 215 27.05 9.08 -7.10
C LEU A 215 27.07 10.45 -7.79
N ASN A 216 28.21 11.17 -7.68
CA ASN A 216 28.39 12.44 -8.37
C ASN A 216 28.42 12.25 -9.89
N GLU A 217 29.18 11.27 -10.40
CA GLU A 217 29.24 10.98 -11.85
C GLU A 217 27.87 10.62 -12.43
N LYS A 218 27.06 9.84 -11.69
CA LYS A 218 25.76 9.37 -12.20
C LYS A 218 24.62 10.37 -12.01
N TYR A 219 24.61 11.12 -10.91
CA TYR A 219 23.48 11.94 -10.48
C TYR A 219 23.83 13.41 -10.23
N ASP A 220 25.08 13.82 -10.39
CA ASP A 220 25.57 15.19 -10.12
C ASP A 220 25.21 15.68 -8.69
N ILE A 221 25.40 14.80 -7.70
CA ILE A 221 25.10 15.08 -6.28
C ILE A 221 26.36 15.04 -5.43
N THR A 222 26.31 15.73 -4.30
CA THR A 222 27.33 15.73 -3.25
C THR A 222 26.83 15.01 -2.00
N GLU A 223 27.68 14.81 -0.99
CA GLU A 223 27.25 14.24 0.29
C GLU A 223 26.19 15.10 1.01
N GLU A 224 26.25 16.44 0.85
CA GLU A 224 25.28 17.36 1.44
C GLU A 224 23.87 17.14 0.85
N ASP A 225 23.76 16.82 -0.43
CA ASP A 225 22.47 16.57 -1.10
C ASP A 225 21.74 15.34 -0.54
N LEU A 226 22.46 14.39 0.04
CA LEU A 226 21.86 13.24 0.72
C LEU A 226 21.06 13.62 1.96
N MET A 227 21.33 14.79 2.59
CA MET A 227 20.58 15.27 3.76
C MET A 227 19.15 15.69 3.40
N SER A 228 18.90 16.08 2.16
CA SER A 228 17.59 16.45 1.61
C SER A 228 16.98 15.34 0.75
N ALA A 229 17.47 14.12 0.87
CA ALA A 229 16.96 12.97 0.14
C ALA A 229 15.80 12.28 0.87
N GLU A 230 14.87 11.76 0.10
CA GLU A 230 13.94 10.71 0.49
C GLU A 230 14.32 9.44 -0.27
N LEU A 231 15.32 8.71 0.22
CA LEU A 231 15.82 7.46 -0.36
C LEU A 231 15.47 6.29 0.55
N THR A 232 15.03 5.21 -0.06
CA THR A 232 14.62 4.00 0.66
C THR A 232 15.16 2.74 0.00
N LEU A 233 15.48 1.74 0.82
CA LEU A 233 15.77 0.39 0.41
C LEU A 233 14.51 -0.45 0.51
N VAL A 234 14.13 -1.07 -0.60
CA VAL A 234 13.00 -2.00 -0.71
C VAL A 234 13.47 -3.31 -1.35
N PRO A 235 12.76 -4.44 -1.16
CA PRO A 235 13.14 -5.69 -1.80
C PRO A 235 13.23 -5.56 -3.33
N ALA A 236 14.34 -6.03 -3.92
CA ALA A 236 14.56 -6.09 -5.36
C ALA A 236 13.84 -7.30 -6.03
N LEU A 237 13.05 -8.03 -5.26
CA LEU A 237 12.32 -9.21 -5.72
C LEU A 237 11.15 -8.83 -6.62
N LYS A 238 11.02 -9.50 -7.77
CA LYS A 238 9.89 -9.30 -8.68
C LYS A 238 8.64 -10.06 -8.22
N ALA A 239 7.47 -9.54 -8.57
CA ALA A 239 6.19 -10.22 -8.34
C ALA A 239 6.10 -11.50 -9.17
N ARG A 240 5.72 -12.63 -8.55
CA ARG A 240 5.66 -13.94 -9.20
C ARG A 240 4.41 -14.72 -8.82
N ASP A 241 3.99 -15.60 -9.72
CA ASP A 241 3.08 -16.66 -9.38
C ASP A 241 3.70 -17.63 -8.37
N SER A 242 2.92 -18.06 -7.40
CA SER A 242 3.32 -19.00 -6.35
C SER A 242 2.38 -20.20 -6.29
N GLY A 243 2.92 -21.33 -5.78
CA GLY A 243 2.22 -22.62 -5.71
C GLY A 243 2.26 -23.40 -7.01
N PHE A 244 2.06 -24.72 -6.93
CA PHE A 244 2.08 -25.61 -8.11
C PHE A 244 1.01 -25.26 -9.14
N ASP A 245 -0.16 -24.81 -8.69
CA ASP A 245 -1.30 -24.42 -9.51
C ASP A 245 -1.28 -22.96 -9.95
N ARG A 246 -0.26 -22.19 -9.51
CA ARG A 246 -0.06 -20.77 -9.82
C ARG A 246 -1.24 -19.88 -9.40
N SER A 247 -1.99 -20.28 -8.38
CA SER A 247 -3.18 -19.58 -7.89
C SER A 247 -2.87 -18.40 -6.97
N LEU A 248 -1.60 -18.25 -6.59
CA LEU A 248 -1.14 -17.22 -5.66
C LEU A 248 -0.21 -16.23 -6.37
N VAL A 249 -0.13 -15.00 -5.84
CA VAL A 249 0.89 -14.00 -6.18
C VAL A 249 1.75 -13.76 -4.96
N ALA A 250 3.07 -13.89 -5.12
CA ALA A 250 4.04 -13.51 -4.11
C ALA A 250 4.79 -12.26 -4.55
N ALA A 251 4.85 -11.24 -3.70
CA ALA A 251 5.48 -9.95 -4.00
C ALA A 251 5.69 -9.10 -2.74
N TYR A 252 6.51 -8.06 -2.86
CA TYR A 252 6.65 -7.02 -1.86
C TYR A 252 5.53 -5.99 -1.95
N GLY A 253 5.04 -5.54 -0.79
CA GLY A 253 4.13 -4.41 -0.66
C GLY A 253 2.72 -4.70 -1.17
N GLN A 254 2.25 -5.93 -1.05
CA GLN A 254 0.85 -6.27 -1.34
C GLN A 254 -0.08 -5.60 -0.35
N ASP A 255 0.38 -5.38 0.88
CA ASP A 255 -0.14 -4.43 1.84
C ASP A 255 0.32 -3.00 1.47
N ASP A 256 -0.52 -2.06 1.00
CA ASP A 256 -1.93 -2.28 0.56
C ASP A 256 -2.08 -2.02 -0.94
N LYS A 257 -1.00 -2.25 -1.70
CA LYS A 257 -1.02 -2.05 -3.15
C LYS A 257 -1.99 -2.97 -3.89
N VAL A 258 -2.41 -4.07 -3.25
CA VAL A 258 -3.44 -4.95 -3.83
C VAL A 258 -4.79 -4.24 -3.89
N CYS A 259 -5.18 -3.53 -2.83
CA CYS A 259 -6.42 -2.76 -2.82
C CYS A 259 -6.29 -1.47 -3.63
N ALA A 260 -5.11 -0.84 -3.62
CA ALA A 260 -4.84 0.32 -4.47
C ALA A 260 -5.00 -0.01 -5.96
N TYR A 261 -4.38 -1.10 -6.44
CA TYR A 261 -4.51 -1.52 -7.84
C TYR A 261 -5.95 -1.85 -8.21
N THR A 262 -6.62 -2.66 -7.38
CA THR A 262 -7.97 -3.16 -7.68
C THR A 262 -9.03 -2.06 -7.63
N SER A 263 -8.91 -1.10 -6.71
CA SER A 263 -9.81 0.06 -6.61
C SER A 263 -9.65 1.03 -7.78
N MET A 264 -8.40 1.32 -8.17
CA MET A 264 -8.13 2.18 -9.33
C MET A 264 -8.60 1.52 -10.63
N LYS A 265 -8.33 0.22 -10.80
CA LYS A 265 -8.79 -0.52 -11.98
C LYS A 265 -10.32 -0.55 -12.04
N ALA A 266 -11.00 -0.70 -10.90
CA ALA A 266 -12.45 -0.62 -10.81
C ALA A 266 -12.98 0.77 -11.21
N LEU A 267 -12.29 1.85 -10.79
CA LEU A 267 -12.65 3.21 -11.19
C LEU A 267 -12.47 3.41 -12.71
N LEU A 268 -11.33 2.99 -13.26
CA LEU A 268 -11.04 3.11 -14.69
C LEU A 268 -12.08 2.39 -15.57
N ASP A 269 -12.62 1.27 -15.09
CA ASP A 269 -13.65 0.46 -15.77
C ASP A 269 -15.09 0.85 -15.36
N THR A 270 -15.27 1.97 -14.67
CA THR A 270 -16.59 2.52 -14.31
C THR A 270 -16.98 3.63 -15.30
N GLU A 271 -18.17 3.52 -15.85
CA GLU A 271 -18.72 4.53 -16.76
C GLU A 271 -19.89 5.26 -16.10
N ALA A 272 -19.83 6.59 -16.09
CA ALA A 272 -20.91 7.50 -15.68
C ALA A 272 -21.74 7.01 -14.47
N PRO A 273 -21.15 6.89 -13.26
CA PRO A 273 -21.85 6.38 -12.08
C PRO A 273 -23.00 7.29 -11.65
N GLU A 274 -23.95 6.79 -10.88
CA GLU A 274 -25.05 7.62 -10.34
C GLU A 274 -24.52 8.64 -9.32
N LYS A 275 -23.81 8.20 -8.30
CA LYS A 275 -23.04 9.04 -7.37
C LYS A 275 -21.60 9.23 -7.89
N THR A 276 -20.96 10.32 -7.52
CA THR A 276 -19.54 10.50 -7.82
C THR A 276 -18.74 9.34 -7.23
N ALA A 277 -17.88 8.71 -8.04
CA ALA A 277 -16.98 7.64 -7.63
C ALA A 277 -15.59 8.24 -7.39
N LEU A 278 -15.03 8.07 -6.20
CA LEU A 278 -13.73 8.62 -5.78
C LEU A 278 -12.81 7.49 -5.31
N CYS A 279 -11.64 7.39 -5.92
CA CYS A 279 -10.54 6.52 -5.50
C CYS A 279 -9.42 7.38 -4.88
N ILE A 280 -8.97 7.01 -3.69
CA ILE A 280 -7.87 7.67 -2.98
C ILE A 280 -6.76 6.65 -2.72
N TRP A 281 -5.54 6.99 -3.10
CA TRP A 281 -4.32 6.34 -2.68
C TRP A 281 -3.62 7.24 -1.67
N ALA A 282 -3.67 6.87 -0.41
CA ALA A 282 -3.09 7.61 0.70
C ALA A 282 -1.62 7.20 0.94
N ASP A 283 -0.93 7.99 1.74
CA ASP A 283 0.44 7.77 2.19
C ASP A 283 0.48 7.69 3.72
N LYS A 284 1.52 7.10 4.30
CA LYS A 284 1.81 7.10 5.74
C LYS A 284 0.86 6.28 6.61
N GLU A 285 0.08 5.37 6.03
CA GLU A 285 -0.75 4.47 6.83
C GLU A 285 0.10 3.69 7.82
N GLU A 286 1.19 3.11 7.37
CA GLU A 286 2.13 2.25 8.09
C GLU A 286 2.80 2.89 9.33
N ILE A 287 2.73 4.20 9.40
CA ILE A 287 3.25 4.98 10.54
C ILE A 287 2.14 5.79 11.24
N GLY A 288 0.87 5.34 11.11
CA GLY A 288 -0.29 5.90 11.78
C GLY A 288 -0.94 7.08 11.06
N SER A 289 -0.81 7.19 9.75
CA SER A 289 -1.44 8.24 8.91
C SER A 289 -1.10 9.69 9.32
N MET A 290 0.01 9.90 9.98
CA MET A 290 0.46 11.24 10.47
C MET A 290 1.28 11.98 9.40
N GLY A 291 1.29 13.30 9.47
CA GLY A 291 2.01 14.16 8.52
C GLY A 291 1.13 14.60 7.34
N VAL A 292 1.67 15.50 6.49
CA VAL A 292 0.90 16.25 5.48
C VAL A 292 0.25 15.40 4.40
N THR A 293 0.70 14.18 4.18
CA THR A 293 0.19 13.23 3.18
C THR A 293 -0.59 12.06 3.79
N GLY A 294 -0.58 11.93 5.12
CA GLY A 294 -1.37 10.93 5.84
C GLY A 294 -2.84 11.33 5.99
N MET A 295 -3.73 10.37 6.18
CA MET A 295 -5.18 10.60 6.26
C MET A 295 -5.64 11.38 7.50
N GLN A 296 -4.78 11.59 8.49
CA GLN A 296 -5.04 12.51 9.60
C GLN A 296 -4.94 13.98 9.18
N ALA A 297 -4.22 14.31 8.11
CA ALA A 297 -4.10 15.67 7.61
C ALA A 297 -5.39 16.18 6.97
N ASP A 298 -5.51 17.50 6.87
CA ASP A 298 -6.70 18.15 6.33
C ASP A 298 -6.84 18.11 4.80
N PHE A 299 -5.91 17.48 4.06
CA PHE A 299 -5.94 17.52 2.60
C PHE A 299 -7.25 16.98 2.03
N PHE A 300 -7.78 15.89 2.59
CA PHE A 300 -9.05 15.30 2.16
C PHE A 300 -10.25 16.21 2.50
N ARG A 301 -10.29 16.74 3.72
CA ARG A 301 -11.31 17.72 4.12
C ARG A 301 -11.31 18.95 3.23
N ASN A 302 -10.12 19.49 2.96
CA ASN A 302 -9.93 20.65 2.10
C ASN A 302 -10.33 20.34 0.64
N PHE A 303 -10.07 19.12 0.16
CA PHE A 303 -10.54 18.67 -1.15
C PHE A 303 -12.08 18.66 -1.23
N LEU A 304 -12.76 18.04 -0.25
CA LEU A 304 -14.23 18.01 -0.21
C LEU A 304 -14.84 19.42 -0.12
N ALA A 305 -14.25 20.31 0.70
CA ALA A 305 -14.72 21.69 0.83
C ALA A 305 -14.62 22.46 -0.50
N ARG A 306 -13.48 22.37 -1.19
CA ARG A 306 -13.29 23.01 -2.51
C ARG A 306 -14.21 22.39 -3.58
N LEU A 307 -14.43 21.09 -3.53
CA LEU A 307 -15.32 20.41 -4.44
C LEU A 307 -16.78 20.88 -4.25
N ALA A 308 -17.21 21.00 -2.99
CA ALA A 308 -18.53 21.50 -2.65
C ALA A 308 -18.72 22.98 -3.06
N GLU A 309 -17.73 23.83 -2.77
CA GLU A 309 -17.73 25.25 -3.17
C GLU A 309 -17.84 25.39 -4.70
N ALA A 310 -17.02 24.65 -5.45
CA ALA A 310 -17.05 24.70 -6.93
C ALA A 310 -18.39 24.25 -7.54
N ASN A 311 -19.19 23.47 -6.81
CA ASN A 311 -20.47 22.96 -7.26
C ASN A 311 -21.69 23.68 -6.62
N ASP A 312 -21.49 24.76 -5.85
CA ASP A 312 -22.51 25.54 -5.16
C ASP A 312 -23.37 24.70 -4.19
N VAL A 313 -22.76 23.76 -3.45
CA VAL A 313 -23.45 22.87 -2.50
C VAL A 313 -22.82 22.97 -1.11
N ASN A 314 -23.57 22.55 -0.09
CA ASN A 314 -23.06 22.48 1.27
C ASN A 314 -22.18 21.23 1.45
N VAL A 315 -20.95 21.40 1.93
CA VAL A 315 -20.01 20.31 2.17
C VAL A 315 -20.52 19.28 3.19
N TYR A 316 -21.35 19.70 4.14
CA TYR A 316 -21.92 18.79 5.12
C TYR A 316 -22.93 17.83 4.48
N ASP A 317 -23.73 18.28 3.51
CA ASP A 317 -24.61 17.38 2.75
C ASP A 317 -23.82 16.35 1.95
N VAL A 318 -22.64 16.75 1.40
CA VAL A 318 -21.74 15.82 0.71
C VAL A 318 -21.23 14.76 1.68
N ILE A 319 -20.77 15.17 2.87
CA ILE A 319 -20.24 14.27 3.91
C ILE A 319 -21.32 13.28 4.38
N ASP A 320 -22.47 13.80 4.81
CA ASP A 320 -23.56 13.00 5.43
C ASP A 320 -24.15 11.95 4.48
N ASN A 321 -24.10 12.22 3.16
CA ASN A 321 -24.63 11.31 2.13
C ASN A 321 -23.56 10.42 1.49
N SER A 322 -22.30 10.54 1.89
CA SER A 322 -21.17 9.75 1.36
C SER A 322 -21.01 8.42 2.08
N MET A 323 -20.39 7.47 1.39
CA MET A 323 -19.98 6.17 1.94
C MET A 323 -18.54 5.88 1.56
N CYS A 324 -17.83 5.15 2.41
CA CYS A 324 -16.45 4.78 2.17
C CYS A 324 -16.20 3.28 2.40
N LEU A 325 -15.49 2.66 1.46
CA LEU A 325 -14.74 1.44 1.70
C LEU A 325 -13.30 1.83 2.03
N SER A 326 -12.87 1.55 3.26
CA SER A 326 -11.46 1.55 3.63
C SER A 326 -10.86 0.27 3.07
N ALA A 327 -10.26 0.40 1.90
CA ALA A 327 -9.71 -0.71 1.16
C ALA A 327 -8.30 -0.97 1.72
N ASP A 328 -8.25 -1.86 2.70
CA ASP A 328 -7.05 -2.30 3.38
C ASP A 328 -7.06 -3.81 3.55
N VAL A 329 -5.89 -4.44 3.53
CA VAL A 329 -5.76 -5.89 3.59
C VAL A 329 -6.19 -6.45 4.96
N ASP A 330 -6.55 -7.72 4.99
CA ASP A 330 -6.82 -8.46 6.23
C ASP A 330 -5.90 -9.69 6.33
N ALA A 331 -5.62 -10.14 7.55
CA ALA A 331 -4.79 -11.31 7.76
C ALA A 331 -5.50 -12.59 7.31
N ALA A 332 -4.94 -13.26 6.31
CA ALA A 332 -5.43 -14.59 5.93
C ALA A 332 -5.12 -15.63 7.02
N PHE A 333 -6.06 -16.52 7.28
CA PHE A 333 -5.85 -17.64 8.17
C PHE A 333 -4.68 -18.50 7.68
N ASP A 334 -3.62 -18.56 8.48
CA ASP A 334 -2.45 -19.41 8.23
C ASP A 334 -2.56 -20.70 9.06
N PRO A 335 -2.71 -21.87 8.43
CA PRO A 335 -2.82 -23.15 9.15
C PRO A 335 -1.56 -23.53 9.93
N THR A 336 -0.41 -22.91 9.64
CA THR A 336 0.84 -23.11 10.39
C THR A 336 0.80 -22.46 11.76
N TYR A 337 0.07 -21.32 11.88
CA TYR A 337 0.03 -20.51 13.10
C TYR A 337 -1.39 -20.39 13.69
N LYS A 338 -2.13 -21.49 13.72
CA LYS A 338 -3.55 -21.55 14.12
C LYS A 338 -3.87 -20.87 15.46
N ASP A 339 -2.93 -20.88 16.38
CA ASP A 339 -3.15 -20.42 17.77
C ASP A 339 -3.39 -18.92 17.93
N VAL A 340 -3.04 -18.13 16.90
CA VAL A 340 -3.24 -16.66 16.93
C VAL A 340 -4.52 -16.23 16.23
N TYR A 341 -5.24 -17.15 15.56
CA TYR A 341 -6.46 -16.86 14.79
C TYR A 341 -7.73 -17.34 15.47
N ASP A 342 -8.84 -16.61 15.31
CA ASP A 342 -10.19 -17.16 15.47
C ASP A 342 -10.63 -17.80 14.15
N VAL A 343 -10.64 -19.12 14.10
CA VAL A 343 -10.91 -19.90 12.86
C VAL A 343 -12.26 -19.57 12.23
N ASN A 344 -13.26 -19.17 13.06
CA ASN A 344 -14.61 -18.90 12.57
C ASN A 344 -14.73 -17.49 11.96
N ASN A 345 -13.88 -16.55 12.40
CA ASN A 345 -13.95 -15.16 12.01
C ASN A 345 -12.73 -14.70 11.18
N SER A 346 -11.79 -15.59 10.87
CA SER A 346 -10.62 -15.26 10.05
C SER A 346 -10.89 -15.43 8.57
N ALA A 347 -10.37 -14.51 7.75
CA ALA A 347 -10.44 -14.58 6.30
C ALA A 347 -9.63 -15.78 5.76
N LYS A 348 -10.08 -16.34 4.65
CA LYS A 348 -9.46 -17.50 4.00
C LYS A 348 -9.10 -17.18 2.56
N LEU A 349 -7.94 -17.63 2.10
CA LEU A 349 -7.53 -17.48 0.71
C LEU A 349 -8.49 -18.18 -0.23
N GLY A 350 -8.79 -17.55 -1.37
CA GLY A 350 -9.68 -18.06 -2.40
C GLY A 350 -11.18 -17.95 -2.08
N CYS A 351 -11.53 -17.21 -1.02
CA CYS A 351 -12.93 -17.02 -0.59
C CYS A 351 -13.47 -15.61 -0.89
N GLY A 352 -12.78 -14.85 -1.72
CA GLY A 352 -13.22 -13.56 -2.22
C GLY A 352 -12.81 -12.38 -1.35
N ILE A 353 -13.37 -11.20 -1.65
CA ILE A 353 -13.10 -9.96 -0.94
C ILE A 353 -13.53 -10.05 0.53
N VAL A 354 -12.76 -9.47 1.42
CA VAL A 354 -12.99 -9.51 2.88
C VAL A 354 -13.70 -8.24 3.33
N LEU A 355 -14.77 -8.39 4.11
CA LEU A 355 -15.37 -7.31 4.88
C LEU A 355 -14.90 -7.43 6.33
N THR A 356 -14.29 -6.39 6.86
CA THR A 356 -13.83 -6.33 8.25
C THR A 356 -14.62 -5.26 8.98
N LYS A 357 -15.51 -5.69 9.87
CA LYS A 357 -16.43 -4.79 10.55
C LYS A 357 -15.70 -3.83 11.49
N TYR A 358 -14.63 -4.30 12.10
CA TYR A 358 -13.72 -3.54 12.98
C TYR A 358 -12.34 -4.17 12.93
N THR A 359 -11.32 -3.36 13.15
CA THR A 359 -9.93 -3.77 13.31
C THR A 359 -9.50 -3.56 14.76
N GLY A 360 -8.68 -2.63 15.09
CA GLY A 360 -8.35 -2.22 16.45
C GLY A 360 -7.72 -3.30 17.31
N ALA A 361 -7.25 -2.91 18.49
CA ALA A 361 -6.65 -3.82 19.46
C ALA A 361 -7.49 -3.90 20.73
N ARG A 362 -7.38 -5.00 21.49
CA ARG A 362 -8.09 -5.22 22.76
C ARG A 362 -9.59 -4.94 22.63
N GLY A 363 -10.14 -3.95 23.38
CA GLY A 363 -11.53 -3.54 23.33
C GLY A 363 -11.90 -2.67 22.13
N LYS A 364 -11.42 -2.98 20.91
CA LYS A 364 -11.65 -2.23 19.67
C LYS A 364 -11.08 -0.81 19.68
N SER A 365 -10.03 -0.53 20.45
CA SER A 365 -9.42 0.81 20.42
C SER A 365 -8.61 1.04 19.15
N GLY A 366 -8.68 2.29 18.62
CA GLY A 366 -7.98 2.68 17.40
C GLY A 366 -8.62 2.12 16.12
N THR A 367 -9.93 1.92 16.10
CA THR A 367 -10.67 1.41 14.93
C THR A 367 -11.95 2.20 14.68
N SER A 368 -12.52 2.04 13.47
CA SER A 368 -13.92 2.29 13.16
C SER A 368 -14.70 0.99 13.35
N ASP A 369 -15.78 0.99 14.14
CA ASP A 369 -16.72 -0.15 14.25
C ASP A 369 -17.91 0.13 13.33
N ALA A 370 -17.92 -0.47 12.15
CA ALA A 370 -18.94 -0.19 11.13
C ALA A 370 -20.35 -0.51 11.62
N PRO A 371 -21.35 0.39 11.45
CA PRO A 371 -22.71 0.14 11.85
C PRO A 371 -23.37 -0.97 11.02
N ALA A 372 -24.35 -1.65 11.61
CA ALA A 372 -25.04 -2.78 10.96
C ALA A 372 -25.67 -2.40 9.60
N GLU A 373 -26.16 -1.17 9.48
CA GLU A 373 -26.74 -0.61 8.27
C GLU A 373 -25.73 -0.56 7.14
N MET A 374 -24.51 -0.08 7.40
CA MET A 374 -23.42 -0.04 6.42
C MET A 374 -23.02 -1.46 6.00
N VAL A 375 -22.79 -2.36 6.95
CA VAL A 375 -22.49 -3.78 6.67
C VAL A 375 -23.59 -4.41 5.80
N GLY A 376 -24.85 -4.21 6.17
CA GLY A 376 -26.02 -4.72 5.43
C GLY A 376 -26.10 -4.18 4.00
N ARG A 377 -25.78 -2.89 3.82
CA ARG A 377 -25.77 -2.23 2.50
C ARG A 377 -24.69 -2.79 1.60
N ILE A 378 -23.47 -2.95 2.11
CA ILE A 378 -22.36 -3.52 1.31
C ILE A 378 -22.64 -4.98 0.95
N ARG A 379 -23.13 -5.79 1.90
CA ARG A 379 -23.58 -7.16 1.61
C ARG A 379 -24.59 -7.21 0.46
N LYS A 380 -25.56 -6.29 0.48
CA LYS A 380 -26.57 -6.23 -0.59
C LYS A 380 -25.92 -5.89 -1.94
N ILE A 381 -25.05 -4.88 -1.99
CA ILE A 381 -24.34 -4.48 -3.22
C ILE A 381 -23.56 -5.67 -3.79
N PHE A 382 -22.81 -6.38 -2.96
CA PHE A 382 -22.00 -7.50 -3.40
C PHE A 382 -22.83 -8.69 -3.87
N ASN A 383 -23.93 -9.01 -3.15
CA ASN A 383 -24.83 -10.09 -3.51
C ASN A 383 -25.57 -9.80 -4.84
N ASP A 384 -26.01 -8.57 -5.05
CA ASP A 384 -26.72 -8.15 -6.26
C ASP A 384 -25.81 -8.24 -7.51
N ASP A 385 -24.51 -8.02 -7.36
CA ASP A 385 -23.51 -8.09 -8.45
C ASP A 385 -22.73 -9.43 -8.51
N ASN A 386 -23.19 -10.43 -7.75
CA ASN A 386 -22.57 -11.76 -7.65
C ASN A 386 -21.06 -11.69 -7.31
N VAL A 387 -20.68 -10.80 -6.41
CA VAL A 387 -19.35 -10.74 -5.83
C VAL A 387 -19.25 -11.78 -4.72
N ILE A 388 -18.20 -12.59 -4.73
CA ILE A 388 -17.92 -13.53 -3.64
C ILE A 388 -17.14 -12.76 -2.56
N TRP A 389 -17.68 -12.83 -1.34
CA TRP A 389 -17.16 -12.09 -0.20
C TRP A 389 -17.19 -12.94 1.07
N GLN A 390 -16.42 -12.55 2.06
CA GLN A 390 -16.35 -13.16 3.38
C GLN A 390 -16.20 -12.10 4.46
N MET A 391 -16.39 -12.50 5.74
CA MET A 391 -16.02 -11.67 6.89
C MET A 391 -14.64 -12.07 7.38
N GLY A 392 -13.86 -11.09 7.86
CA GLY A 392 -12.56 -11.28 8.48
C GLY A 392 -12.39 -10.50 9.77
N GLU A 393 -11.46 -10.94 10.60
CA GLU A 393 -10.93 -10.25 11.79
C GLU A 393 -9.42 -10.49 11.88
N LEU A 394 -8.68 -9.47 12.33
CA LEU A 394 -7.23 -9.53 12.49
C LEU A 394 -6.83 -10.32 13.74
N GLY A 395 -6.97 -11.65 13.68
CA GLY A 395 -6.56 -12.57 14.74
C GLY A 395 -7.54 -12.65 15.91
N LYS A 396 -7.13 -13.40 16.96
CA LYS A 396 -7.89 -13.52 18.20
C LYS A 396 -7.89 -12.22 19.02
N VAL A 397 -8.97 -12.00 19.76
CA VAL A 397 -9.02 -10.96 20.81
C VAL A 397 -7.79 -11.07 21.72
N ASP A 398 -7.17 -9.95 22.04
CA ASP A 398 -5.92 -9.82 22.82
C ASP A 398 -4.63 -10.34 22.15
N LYS A 399 -4.71 -10.89 20.93
CA LYS A 399 -3.56 -11.37 20.14
C LYS A 399 -3.31 -10.53 18.90
N GLY A 400 -4.37 -10.12 18.20
CA GLY A 400 -4.34 -9.32 17.00
C GLY A 400 -4.90 -7.93 17.23
N GLY A 401 -4.86 -7.13 16.19
CA GLY A 401 -5.42 -5.78 16.11
C GLY A 401 -4.43 -4.78 15.53
N GLY A 402 -4.96 -3.88 14.73
CA GLY A 402 -4.26 -2.74 14.13
C GLY A 402 -5.26 -1.66 13.77
N GLY A 403 -4.83 -0.45 13.51
CA GLY A 403 -5.66 0.60 12.92
C GLY A 403 -5.62 0.51 11.40
N THR A 404 -6.58 1.18 10.77
CA THR A 404 -6.64 1.39 9.32
C THR A 404 -7.02 2.84 9.05
N VAL A 405 -7.00 3.26 7.80
CA VAL A 405 -7.47 4.61 7.43
C VAL A 405 -8.98 4.81 7.70
N ALA A 406 -9.74 3.75 7.92
CA ALA A 406 -11.19 3.80 8.18
C ALA A 406 -11.56 4.77 9.31
N GLN A 407 -10.84 4.74 10.42
CA GLN A 407 -11.13 5.61 11.57
C GLN A 407 -11.04 7.10 11.22
N PHE A 408 -10.14 7.49 10.33
CA PHE A 408 -9.94 8.90 9.95
C PHE A 408 -11.03 9.41 9.00
N ILE A 409 -11.63 8.53 8.21
CA ILE A 409 -12.79 8.84 7.36
C ILE A 409 -14.08 8.85 8.21
N ALA A 410 -14.28 7.81 9.02
CA ALA A 410 -15.45 7.70 9.90
C ALA A 410 -15.55 8.88 10.90
N ASN A 411 -14.43 9.32 11.46
CA ASN A 411 -14.36 10.48 12.36
C ASN A 411 -14.75 11.81 11.67
N ARG A 412 -14.86 11.85 10.34
CA ARG A 412 -15.39 12.99 9.57
C ARG A 412 -16.90 12.90 9.29
N GLY A 413 -17.57 11.86 9.81
CA GLY A 413 -19.03 11.66 9.65
C GLY A 413 -19.41 10.86 8.40
N ILE A 414 -18.50 10.14 7.77
CA ILE A 414 -18.77 9.31 6.59
C ILE A 414 -18.94 7.85 7.02
N ASP A 415 -20.04 7.21 6.65
CA ASP A 415 -20.23 5.78 6.87
C ASP A 415 -19.12 4.95 6.22
N THR A 416 -18.36 4.23 7.04
CA THR A 416 -17.13 3.56 6.60
C THR A 416 -17.08 2.11 7.08
N ILE A 417 -16.57 1.22 6.25
CA ILE A 417 -16.23 -0.17 6.59
C ILE A 417 -14.91 -0.57 5.92
N ASP A 418 -14.09 -1.37 6.62
CA ASP A 418 -12.90 -1.97 6.01
C ASP A 418 -13.29 -3.09 5.04
N CYS A 419 -12.66 -3.08 3.87
CA CYS A 419 -13.01 -3.99 2.79
C CYS A 419 -11.82 -4.24 1.86
N GLY A 420 -11.12 -5.37 2.02
CA GLY A 420 -9.89 -5.62 1.27
C GLY A 420 -9.61 -7.07 0.92
N VAL A 421 -8.34 -7.42 0.83
CA VAL A 421 -7.86 -8.72 0.38
C VAL A 421 -7.15 -9.45 1.52
N ALA A 422 -7.37 -10.76 1.61
CA ALA A 422 -6.69 -11.61 2.58
C ALA A 422 -5.21 -11.83 2.19
N VAL A 423 -4.26 -11.50 3.08
CA VAL A 423 -2.81 -11.56 2.87
C VAL A 423 -2.15 -12.50 3.87
N ILE A 424 -1.22 -13.32 3.40
CA ILE A 424 -0.30 -14.11 4.21
C ILE A 424 1.05 -13.39 4.31
N SER A 425 1.66 -13.42 5.49
CA SER A 425 2.96 -12.80 5.78
C SER A 425 2.93 -11.27 5.58
N MET A 426 1.81 -10.62 5.93
CA MET A 426 1.68 -9.16 5.93
C MET A 426 2.92 -8.49 6.57
N HIS A 427 3.41 -7.40 5.99
CA HIS A 427 4.64 -6.68 6.35
C HIS A 427 5.97 -7.42 6.13
N ALA A 428 5.95 -8.64 5.58
CA ALA A 428 7.20 -9.29 5.19
C ALA A 428 7.77 -8.68 3.89
N PRO A 429 9.08 -8.82 3.62
CA PRO A 429 9.65 -8.41 2.34
C PRO A 429 9.04 -9.11 1.12
N TYR A 430 8.30 -10.20 1.34
CA TYR A 430 7.62 -10.96 0.29
C TYR A 430 6.34 -11.57 0.85
N GLU A 431 5.21 -10.99 0.51
CA GLU A 431 3.87 -11.32 0.98
C GLU A 431 3.12 -12.15 -0.06
N MET A 432 1.98 -12.74 0.32
CA MET A 432 1.25 -13.64 -0.57
C MET A 432 -0.26 -13.43 -0.51
N VAL A 433 -0.90 -13.33 -1.68
CA VAL A 433 -2.36 -13.23 -1.86
C VAL A 433 -2.88 -14.28 -2.84
N SER A 434 -4.17 -14.59 -2.78
CA SER A 434 -4.84 -15.40 -3.80
C SER A 434 -5.25 -14.53 -4.99
N LYS A 435 -4.92 -14.97 -6.21
CA LYS A 435 -5.36 -14.32 -7.46
C LYS A 435 -6.88 -14.16 -7.53
N ALA A 436 -7.61 -15.16 -7.02
CA ALA A 436 -9.06 -15.14 -6.97
C ALA A 436 -9.60 -14.01 -6.10
N ASP A 437 -8.97 -13.74 -4.95
CA ASP A 437 -9.37 -12.70 -4.02
C ASP A 437 -9.04 -11.31 -4.59
N VAL A 438 -7.89 -11.16 -5.25
CA VAL A 438 -7.52 -9.95 -5.99
C VAL A 438 -8.58 -9.62 -7.05
N TYR A 439 -9.01 -10.60 -7.84
CA TYR A 439 -10.04 -10.39 -8.85
C TYR A 439 -11.41 -10.07 -8.24
N MET A 440 -11.77 -10.70 -7.11
CA MET A 440 -13.04 -10.40 -6.42
C MET A 440 -13.01 -9.02 -5.76
N ALA A 441 -11.86 -8.54 -5.27
CA ALA A 441 -11.73 -7.16 -4.79
C ALA A 441 -12.01 -6.16 -5.91
N TYR A 442 -11.42 -6.33 -7.08
CA TYR A 442 -11.75 -5.51 -8.26
C TYR A 442 -13.25 -5.52 -8.57
N ARG A 443 -13.89 -6.69 -8.58
CA ARG A 443 -15.33 -6.81 -8.83
C ARG A 443 -16.17 -6.13 -7.75
N GLY A 444 -15.82 -6.31 -6.49
CA GLY A 444 -16.50 -5.70 -5.36
C GLY A 444 -16.41 -4.17 -5.40
N TYR A 445 -15.24 -3.62 -5.67
CA TYR A 445 -15.03 -2.17 -5.78
C TYR A 445 -15.80 -1.59 -6.98
N LYS A 446 -15.83 -2.31 -8.11
CA LYS A 446 -16.62 -1.89 -9.28
C LYS A 446 -18.12 -1.89 -9.00
N ALA A 447 -18.64 -2.89 -8.26
CA ALA A 447 -20.02 -2.94 -7.82
C ALA A 447 -20.35 -1.76 -6.89
N PHE A 448 -19.46 -1.43 -5.95
CA PHE A 448 -19.62 -0.31 -5.05
C PHE A 448 -19.64 1.05 -5.77
N TYR A 449 -18.75 1.28 -6.73
CA TYR A 449 -18.77 2.53 -7.51
C TYR A 449 -20.06 2.71 -8.33
N LYS A 450 -20.73 1.63 -8.73
CA LYS A 450 -22.00 1.66 -9.46
C LYS A 450 -23.22 1.79 -8.54
N ALA A 451 -23.05 1.63 -7.23
CA ALA A 451 -24.16 1.68 -6.27
C ALA A 451 -24.79 3.08 -6.20
N LYS A 452 -26.14 3.09 -5.99
CA LYS A 452 -26.98 4.29 -5.90
C LYS A 452 -27.01 4.89 -4.50
#